data_ca6972dcddd3a8cfa2b7012db7e8f437
#
_entry.id   ca6972dcddd3a8cfa2b7012db7e8f437
#
_cell.length_a   1.000
_cell.length_b   1.000
_cell.length_c   1.000
_cell.angle_alpha   90.00
_cell.angle_beta   90.00
_cell.angle_gamma   90.00
#
_symmetry.space_group_name_H-M   'P 1'
#
loop_
_entity.id
_entity.type
_entity.pdbx_description
1 polymer ?
#
loop_
_entity_poly.entity_id
_entity_poly.type
_entity_poly.pdbx_seq_one_letter_code
_entity_poly.pdbx_strand_id
1 'polypeptide(L)'
;MKKKESAVEVKFMEEGQNVNRLIYRLIKLGILVSIVVIFGCAFYYQNQVILYEQQLNAYISYLYDEVSPHEVNSVYQYMLNADSTYRERIKKELEPALISRYQYFANLYLLRKIDYQQYLNYEQKIELLFFSNDKVHDKISEVQKYYESEQAYLRGLELQNQGLIEQAIECYQNVMFNDEHYYELAKEKIYECVQSIKNQYLEEAHYYYEMKNYIEAIKRLDYLMQTDKDESISALKWYYQSEFYIEAMKVIDQFVEEDELSAAITYLEQIADSLSTQYDKTLDLKKAELSVKKIKRRDQVMSHYASKIEVNLNEESNEQIITYNQIPLQSATSFNLASFAVNTFTTVKNAVVDRVEEEQVEQYINVMPLLIASKELTSATMSILLGYYDESVNEFERVDIYKENHLLYSFDIDSTQKQQNNIGDRVVEWVKIELLPEQVSQLLTNVQPTTSLSIVFRGPQRSDFFKLETMENELLIMMTEIYQSINK
;
A
#
# COMPACT_ATOMS: atom_id res chain seq x y z
N MET A 1 18.83 -130.76 46.20
CA MET A 1 18.52 -129.27 46.20
C MET A 1 19.54 -128.44 45.34
N LYS A 2 20.69 -128.94 44.86
CA LYS A 2 21.73 -128.15 44.10
C LYS A 2 21.44 -127.92 42.59
N LYS A 3 20.46 -128.56 41.96
CA LYS A 3 20.21 -128.44 40.52
C LYS A 3 19.22 -127.28 40.13
N LYS A 4 18.43 -126.80 41.11
CA LYS A 4 17.47 -125.68 40.83
C LYS A 4 18.09 -124.27 40.95
N GLU A 5 19.18 -124.09 41.76
CA GLU A 5 19.80 -122.77 41.93
C GLU A 5 20.60 -122.36 40.71
N SER A 6 21.30 -123.28 40.00
CA SER A 6 22.10 -122.96 38.82
C SER A 6 21.27 -122.57 37.59
N ALA A 7 20.02 -123.09 37.49
CA ALA A 7 19.14 -122.71 36.40
C ALA A 7 18.47 -121.33 36.56
N VAL A 8 18.31 -120.77 37.76
CA VAL A 8 17.74 -119.45 38.09
C VAL A 8 18.88 -118.39 37.86
N GLU A 9 20.13 -118.67 38.27
CA GLU A 9 21.27 -117.78 38.06
C GLU A 9 21.59 -117.59 36.57
N VAL A 10 21.55 -118.68 35.78
CA VAL A 10 21.78 -118.58 34.31
C VAL A 10 20.69 -117.80 33.63
N LYS A 11 19.42 -117.91 34.10
CA LYS A 11 18.28 -117.16 33.54
C LYS A 11 18.36 -115.69 33.91
N PHE A 12 18.78 -115.27 35.11
CA PHE A 12 19.06 -113.94 35.53
C PHE A 12 20.25 -113.28 34.78
N MET A 13 21.31 -114.07 34.53
CA MET A 13 22.42 -113.58 33.72
C MET A 13 22.07 -113.39 32.22
N GLU A 14 21.26 -114.29 31.61
CA GLU A 14 20.77 -114.13 30.25
C GLU A 14 19.79 -112.99 30.14
N GLU A 15 18.88 -112.78 31.09
CA GLU A 15 17.95 -111.58 31.13
C GLU A 15 18.76 -110.33 31.33
N GLY A 16 19.75 -110.22 32.18
CA GLY A 16 20.63 -109.08 32.38
C GLY A 16 21.46 -108.74 31.13
N GLN A 17 21.94 -109.79 30.41
CA GLN A 17 22.65 -109.55 29.12
C GLN A 17 21.72 -109.06 28.01
N ASN A 18 20.45 -109.51 27.99
CA ASN A 18 19.46 -109.04 27.01
C ASN A 18 19.05 -107.59 27.29
N VAL A 19 18.86 -107.20 28.54
CA VAL A 19 18.58 -105.85 28.98
C VAL A 19 19.74 -104.90 28.60
N ASN A 20 20.98 -105.28 28.86
CA ASN A 20 22.16 -104.48 28.48
C ASN A 20 22.29 -104.37 26.98
N ARG A 21 22.00 -105.44 26.19
CA ARG A 21 21.98 -105.38 24.73
C ARG A 21 20.84 -104.45 24.22
N LEU A 22 19.69 -104.43 24.87
CA LEU A 22 18.58 -103.53 24.52
C LEU A 22 18.93 -102.07 24.84
N ILE A 23 19.49 -101.79 26.00
CA ILE A 23 19.96 -100.47 26.40
C ILE A 23 21.04 -99.95 25.42
N TYR A 24 22.01 -100.83 25.05
CA TYR A 24 23.06 -100.50 24.10
C TYR A 24 22.48 -100.16 22.69
N ARG A 25 21.47 -100.96 22.25
CA ARG A 25 20.74 -100.64 20.98
C ARG A 25 19.92 -99.34 21.06
N LEU A 26 19.27 -99.04 22.20
CA LEU A 26 18.56 -97.78 22.42
C LEU A 26 19.51 -96.60 22.46
N ILE A 27 20.70 -96.72 23.08
CA ILE A 27 21.70 -95.66 23.09
C ILE A 27 22.25 -95.42 21.66
N LYS A 28 22.57 -96.54 20.92
CA LYS A 28 23.00 -96.40 19.50
C LYS A 28 21.91 -95.75 18.66
N LEU A 29 20.64 -96.08 18.84
CA LEU A 29 19.52 -95.50 18.12
C LEU A 29 19.35 -94.00 18.50
N GLY A 30 19.54 -93.69 19.79
CA GLY A 30 19.49 -92.30 20.28
C GLY A 30 20.58 -91.44 19.67
N ILE A 31 21.85 -92.02 19.61
CA ILE A 31 22.97 -91.32 18.97
C ILE A 31 22.72 -91.13 17.47
N LEU A 32 22.20 -92.20 16.79
CA LEU A 32 21.87 -92.07 15.36
C LEU A 32 20.83 -91.02 15.06
N VAL A 33 19.74 -91.00 15.88
CA VAL A 33 18.72 -89.99 15.77
C VAL A 33 19.27 -88.61 16.05
N SER A 34 20.12 -88.44 17.06
CA SER A 34 20.76 -87.15 17.37
C SER A 34 21.62 -86.69 16.22
N ILE A 35 22.42 -87.60 15.58
CA ILE A 35 23.23 -87.27 14.40
C ILE A 35 22.33 -86.84 13.24
N VAL A 36 21.22 -87.52 12.96
CA VAL A 36 20.29 -87.18 11.88
C VAL A 36 19.66 -85.85 12.15
N VAL A 37 19.28 -85.55 13.39
CA VAL A 37 18.69 -84.23 13.78
C VAL A 37 19.77 -83.15 13.61
N ILE A 38 21.02 -83.39 14.06
CA ILE A 38 22.09 -82.39 13.92
C ILE A 38 22.35 -82.08 12.43
N PHE A 39 22.47 -83.14 11.59
CA PHE A 39 22.65 -82.97 10.16
C PHE A 39 21.45 -82.30 9.50
N GLY A 40 20.27 -82.68 9.90
CA GLY A 40 19.02 -82.01 9.43
C GLY A 40 19.00 -80.54 9.78
N CYS A 41 19.33 -80.21 11.01
CA CYS A 41 19.40 -78.80 11.47
C CYS A 41 20.51 -78.03 10.74
N ALA A 42 21.71 -78.69 10.58
CA ALA A 42 22.85 -78.07 9.86
C ALA A 42 22.48 -77.80 8.38
N PHE A 43 21.87 -78.80 7.72
CA PHE A 43 21.39 -78.62 6.32
C PHE A 43 20.31 -77.58 6.20
N TYR A 44 19.32 -77.54 7.11
CA TYR A 44 18.31 -76.49 7.14
C TYR A 44 18.95 -75.14 7.33
N TYR A 45 19.86 -75.01 8.28
CA TYR A 45 20.59 -73.75 8.51
C TYR A 45 21.41 -73.32 7.28
N GLN A 46 22.12 -74.23 6.63
CA GLN A 46 22.89 -73.93 5.42
C GLN A 46 21.94 -73.46 4.27
N ASN A 47 20.84 -74.12 4.10
CA ASN A 47 19.85 -73.65 3.10
C ASN A 47 19.27 -72.27 3.40
N GLN A 48 19.04 -71.92 4.65
CA GLN A 48 18.59 -70.60 5.06
C GLN A 48 19.68 -69.53 4.77
N VAL A 49 20.94 -69.85 5.00
CA VAL A 49 22.05 -68.92 4.68
C VAL A 49 22.17 -68.71 3.18
N ILE A 50 22.10 -69.78 2.37
CA ILE A 50 22.14 -69.68 0.90
C ILE A 50 20.97 -68.82 0.38
N LEU A 51 19.77 -69.08 0.87
CA LEU A 51 18.58 -68.30 0.51
C LEU A 51 18.74 -66.83 0.87
N TYR A 52 19.26 -66.54 2.06
CA TYR A 52 19.52 -65.19 2.52
C TYR A 52 20.52 -64.47 1.61
N GLU A 53 21.66 -65.12 1.28
CA GLU A 53 22.66 -64.56 0.39
C GLU A 53 22.11 -64.28 -1.02
N GLN A 54 21.31 -65.21 -1.55
CA GLN A 54 20.63 -65.03 -2.86
C GLN A 54 19.68 -63.80 -2.84
N GLN A 55 18.92 -63.62 -1.78
CA GLN A 55 18.02 -62.49 -1.63
C GLN A 55 18.79 -61.19 -1.45
N LEU A 56 19.82 -61.15 -0.64
CA LEU A 56 20.67 -59.99 -0.46
C LEU A 56 21.32 -59.57 -1.78
N ASN A 57 21.88 -60.55 -2.51
CA ASN A 57 22.49 -60.29 -3.83
C ASN A 57 21.45 -59.78 -4.85
N ALA A 58 20.23 -60.28 -4.85
CA ALA A 58 19.18 -59.80 -5.74
C ALA A 58 18.84 -58.33 -5.48
N TYR A 59 18.76 -57.88 -4.21
CA TYR A 59 18.58 -56.46 -3.84
C TYR A 59 19.79 -55.61 -4.28
N ILE A 60 21.01 -56.09 -4.05
CA ILE A 60 22.23 -55.37 -4.46
C ILE A 60 22.26 -55.24 -5.99
N SER A 61 22.01 -56.30 -6.75
CA SER A 61 21.97 -56.29 -8.20
C SER A 61 20.86 -55.35 -8.75
N TYR A 62 19.74 -55.26 -8.07
CA TYR A 62 18.71 -54.29 -8.41
C TYR A 62 19.15 -52.83 -8.23
N LEU A 63 19.85 -52.52 -7.14
CA LEU A 63 20.43 -51.21 -6.92
C LEU A 63 21.42 -50.79 -8.01
N TYR A 64 22.12 -51.78 -8.62
CA TYR A 64 23.07 -51.55 -9.70
C TYR A 64 22.53 -51.78 -11.11
N ASP A 65 21.19 -51.90 -11.25
CA ASP A 65 20.51 -52.09 -12.53
C ASP A 65 20.85 -53.42 -13.26
N GLU A 66 21.32 -54.43 -12.51
CA GLU A 66 21.70 -55.75 -13.05
C GLU A 66 20.50 -56.69 -13.18
N VAL A 67 19.44 -56.45 -12.42
CA VAL A 67 18.19 -57.25 -12.43
C VAL A 67 16.94 -56.36 -12.58
N SER A 68 15.87 -56.94 -13.11
CA SER A 68 14.62 -56.23 -13.35
C SER A 68 13.80 -56.01 -12.05
N PRO A 69 12.92 -55.02 -12.01
CA PRO A 69 11.99 -54.85 -10.89
C PRO A 69 11.12 -56.07 -10.62
N HIS A 70 10.79 -56.83 -11.65
CA HIS A 70 9.96 -58.04 -11.52
C HIS A 70 10.70 -59.14 -10.75
N GLU A 71 12.01 -59.34 -10.98
CA GLU A 71 12.84 -60.33 -10.25
C GLU A 71 12.99 -59.99 -8.79
N VAL A 72 13.13 -58.70 -8.45
CA VAL A 72 13.20 -58.23 -7.05
C VAL A 72 11.86 -58.32 -6.34
N ASN A 73 10.74 -58.17 -7.05
CA ASN A 73 9.42 -58.18 -6.45
C ASN A 73 9.12 -59.49 -5.70
N SER A 74 9.56 -60.62 -6.21
CA SER A 74 9.38 -61.92 -5.52
C SER A 74 10.15 -61.96 -4.19
N VAL A 75 11.35 -61.41 -4.17
CA VAL A 75 12.19 -61.30 -2.98
C VAL A 75 11.59 -60.31 -1.98
N TYR A 76 11.06 -59.23 -2.48
CA TYR A 76 10.35 -58.21 -1.70
C TYR A 76 9.10 -58.77 -1.00
N GLN A 77 8.27 -59.55 -1.72
CA GLN A 77 7.09 -60.22 -1.13
C GLN A 77 7.51 -61.23 -0.03
N TYR A 78 8.60 -61.92 -0.22
CA TYR A 78 9.16 -62.81 0.81
C TYR A 78 9.58 -62.00 2.05
N MET A 79 10.29 -60.88 1.86
CA MET A 79 10.74 -60.03 2.95
C MET A 79 9.58 -59.41 3.73
N LEU A 80 8.48 -59.03 3.06
CA LEU A 80 7.28 -58.50 3.73
C LEU A 80 6.67 -59.54 4.69
N ASN A 81 6.72 -60.81 4.32
CA ASN A 81 6.17 -61.92 5.12
C ASN A 81 7.17 -62.50 6.14
N ALA A 82 8.45 -62.10 6.08
CA ALA A 82 9.50 -62.56 7.01
C ALA A 82 9.33 -61.93 8.40
N ASP A 83 9.96 -62.54 9.40
CA ASP A 83 9.98 -61.99 10.74
C ASP A 83 10.79 -60.67 10.80
N SER A 84 10.59 -59.91 11.89
CA SER A 84 11.25 -58.62 12.06
C SER A 84 12.79 -58.73 12.13
N THR A 85 13.30 -59.82 12.70
CA THR A 85 14.73 -60.04 12.87
C THR A 85 15.43 -60.24 11.52
N TYR A 86 14.78 -60.97 10.62
CA TYR A 86 15.28 -61.20 9.25
C TYR A 86 15.29 -59.89 8.46
N ARG A 87 14.19 -59.12 8.56
CA ARG A 87 14.10 -57.82 7.88
C ARG A 87 15.16 -56.85 8.34
N GLU A 88 15.36 -56.73 9.64
CA GLU A 88 16.37 -55.83 10.19
C GLU A 88 17.80 -56.24 9.80
N ARG A 89 18.04 -57.55 9.69
CA ARG A 89 19.36 -58.07 9.25
C ARG A 89 19.63 -57.71 7.77
N ILE A 90 18.66 -57.91 6.87
CA ILE A 90 18.77 -57.53 5.45
C ILE A 90 18.99 -56.02 5.31
N LYS A 91 18.19 -55.21 6.02
CA LYS A 91 18.35 -53.77 6.03
C LYS A 91 19.79 -53.36 6.39
N LYS A 92 20.30 -53.89 7.51
CA LYS A 92 21.66 -53.57 8.00
C LYS A 92 22.75 -53.92 7.00
N GLU A 93 22.62 -55.04 6.30
CA GLU A 93 23.61 -55.47 5.32
C GLU A 93 23.50 -54.76 3.97
N LEU A 94 22.29 -54.30 3.59
CA LEU A 94 22.08 -53.47 2.40
C LEU A 94 22.46 -52.01 2.60
N GLU A 95 22.41 -51.50 3.84
CA GLU A 95 22.64 -50.11 4.15
C GLU A 95 23.89 -49.50 3.48
N PRO A 96 25.08 -50.12 3.53
CA PRO A 96 26.28 -49.56 2.91
C PRO A 96 26.16 -49.42 1.39
N ALA A 97 25.61 -50.45 0.72
CA ALA A 97 25.40 -50.43 -0.74
C ALA A 97 24.40 -49.37 -1.16
N LEU A 98 23.31 -49.26 -0.40
CA LEU A 98 22.23 -48.27 -0.61
C LEU A 98 22.75 -46.86 -0.43
N ILE A 99 23.45 -46.56 0.68
CA ILE A 99 24.04 -45.24 0.93
C ILE A 99 25.04 -44.90 -0.18
N SER A 100 25.92 -45.82 -0.54
CA SER A 100 26.91 -45.60 -1.61
C SER A 100 26.26 -45.28 -2.94
N ARG A 101 25.23 -46.03 -3.32
CA ARG A 101 24.52 -45.83 -4.60
C ARG A 101 23.70 -44.54 -4.61
N TYR A 102 23.04 -44.25 -3.50
CA TYR A 102 22.31 -43.01 -3.33
C TYR A 102 23.24 -41.80 -3.45
N GLN A 103 24.34 -41.79 -2.72
CA GLN A 103 25.37 -40.74 -2.81
C GLN A 103 25.90 -40.55 -4.22
N TYR A 104 26.09 -41.65 -4.95
CA TYR A 104 26.53 -41.59 -6.34
C TYR A 104 25.54 -40.81 -7.22
N PHE A 105 24.25 -41.14 -7.18
CA PHE A 105 23.25 -40.45 -7.98
C PHE A 105 23.00 -39.02 -7.51
N ALA A 106 22.97 -38.78 -6.20
CA ALA A 106 22.92 -37.43 -5.65
C ALA A 106 24.08 -36.58 -6.19
N ASN A 107 25.30 -37.10 -6.14
CA ASN A 107 26.48 -36.40 -6.66
C ASN A 107 26.40 -36.18 -8.19
N LEU A 108 25.86 -37.13 -8.96
CA LEU A 108 25.66 -36.93 -10.41
C LEU A 108 24.70 -35.77 -10.68
N TYR A 109 23.61 -35.67 -9.90
CA TYR A 109 22.69 -34.54 -10.01
C TYR A 109 23.36 -33.24 -9.57
N LEU A 110 23.99 -33.19 -8.42
CA LEU A 110 24.70 -32.02 -7.91
C LEU A 110 25.78 -31.52 -8.88
N LEU A 111 26.43 -32.46 -9.62
CA LEU A 111 27.40 -32.15 -10.69
C LEU A 111 26.74 -31.90 -12.05
N ARG A 112 25.41 -31.84 -12.11
CA ARG A 112 24.61 -31.61 -13.35
C ARG A 112 24.88 -32.62 -14.46
N LYS A 113 25.26 -33.86 -14.11
CA LYS A 113 25.44 -34.96 -15.07
C LYS A 113 24.17 -35.72 -15.38
N ILE A 114 23.19 -35.64 -14.54
CA ILE A 114 21.83 -36.15 -14.71
C ILE A 114 20.82 -35.04 -14.34
N ASP A 115 19.64 -35.09 -14.91
CA ASP A 115 18.52 -34.20 -14.54
C ASP A 115 17.80 -34.70 -13.28
N TYR A 116 16.91 -33.83 -12.73
CA TYR A 116 16.17 -34.15 -11.51
C TYR A 116 15.20 -35.32 -11.70
N GLN A 117 14.62 -35.50 -12.89
CA GLN A 117 13.72 -36.64 -13.17
C GLN A 117 14.50 -37.97 -13.17
N GLN A 118 15.71 -38.01 -13.72
CA GLN A 118 16.58 -39.15 -13.67
C GLN A 118 16.97 -39.48 -12.23
N TYR A 119 17.26 -38.45 -11.41
CA TYR A 119 17.52 -38.64 -9.98
C TYR A 119 16.28 -39.19 -9.25
N LEU A 120 15.09 -38.68 -9.46
CA LEU A 120 13.84 -39.18 -8.88
C LEU A 120 13.57 -40.64 -9.21
N ASN A 121 13.91 -41.10 -10.42
CA ASN A 121 13.75 -42.48 -10.79
C ASN A 121 14.62 -43.42 -9.90
N TYR A 122 15.80 -42.97 -9.44
CA TYR A 122 16.62 -43.68 -8.50
C TYR A 122 16.11 -43.62 -7.05
N GLU A 123 15.56 -42.48 -6.64
CA GLU A 123 14.90 -42.33 -5.35
C GLU A 123 13.73 -43.30 -5.21
N GLN A 124 12.85 -43.40 -6.23
CA GLN A 124 11.76 -44.37 -6.29
C GLN A 124 12.22 -45.81 -6.18
N LYS A 125 13.38 -46.19 -6.79
CA LYS A 125 13.96 -47.54 -6.64
C LYS A 125 14.32 -47.81 -5.19
N ILE A 126 14.85 -46.84 -4.47
CA ILE A 126 15.22 -46.95 -3.06
C ILE A 126 14.00 -47.10 -2.17
N GLU A 127 12.95 -46.31 -2.42
CA GLU A 127 11.68 -46.42 -1.70
C GLU A 127 11.04 -47.80 -1.83
N LEU A 128 11.13 -48.42 -2.98
CA LEU A 128 10.68 -49.82 -3.19
C LEU A 128 11.37 -50.83 -2.28
N LEU A 129 12.57 -50.52 -1.75
CA LEU A 129 13.30 -51.35 -0.83
C LEU A 129 12.98 -51.15 0.66
N PHE A 130 12.04 -50.25 0.98
CA PHE A 130 11.59 -49.91 2.35
C PHE A 130 12.70 -49.48 3.31
N PHE A 131 13.62 -48.66 2.85
CA PHE A 131 14.69 -48.16 3.70
C PHE A 131 14.45 -46.71 4.11
N SER A 132 14.23 -46.51 5.39
CA SER A 132 14.39 -45.20 6.04
C SER A 132 15.77 -45.21 6.73
N ASN A 133 16.65 -44.34 6.28
CA ASN A 133 17.97 -44.17 6.88
C ASN A 133 18.31 -42.68 6.94
N ASP A 134 18.69 -42.15 8.10
CA ASP A 134 18.96 -40.74 8.33
C ASP A 134 20.00 -40.16 7.35
N LYS A 135 21.03 -40.95 7.02
CA LYS A 135 22.09 -40.52 6.08
C LYS A 135 21.59 -40.37 4.64
N VAL A 136 20.62 -41.20 4.23
CA VAL A 136 19.97 -41.09 2.94
C VAL A 136 19.02 -39.86 2.96
N HIS A 137 18.29 -39.68 4.05
CA HIS A 137 17.37 -38.53 4.21
C HIS A 137 18.10 -37.19 4.14
N ASP A 138 19.26 -37.07 4.76
CA ASP A 138 20.08 -35.85 4.67
C ASP A 138 20.47 -35.52 3.22
N LYS A 139 20.83 -36.55 2.44
CA LYS A 139 21.16 -36.35 1.01
C LYS A 139 19.95 -36.04 0.15
N ILE A 140 18.78 -36.61 0.43
CA ILE A 140 17.52 -36.23 -0.21
C ILE A 140 17.25 -34.75 0.02
N SER A 141 17.35 -34.32 1.27
CA SER A 141 17.16 -32.91 1.64
C SER A 141 18.14 -31.96 0.94
N GLU A 142 19.40 -32.38 0.79
CA GLU A 142 20.41 -31.62 0.06
C GLU A 142 20.04 -31.49 -1.43
N VAL A 143 19.73 -32.60 -2.10
CA VAL A 143 19.31 -32.59 -3.52
C VAL A 143 18.05 -31.77 -3.73
N GLN A 144 17.06 -31.89 -2.83
CA GLN A 144 15.83 -31.12 -2.89
C GLN A 144 16.11 -29.60 -2.86
N LYS A 145 17.00 -29.15 -1.99
CA LYS A 145 17.40 -27.74 -1.93
C LYS A 145 18.06 -27.25 -3.23
N TYR A 146 18.91 -28.09 -3.85
CA TYR A 146 19.51 -27.75 -5.16
C TYR A 146 18.47 -27.72 -6.27
N TYR A 147 17.46 -28.58 -6.22
CA TYR A 147 16.34 -28.54 -7.14
C TYR A 147 15.51 -27.26 -6.96
N GLU A 148 15.19 -26.89 -5.72
CA GLU A 148 14.49 -25.64 -5.42
C GLU A 148 15.28 -24.41 -5.88
N SER A 149 16.60 -24.44 -5.73
CA SER A 149 17.53 -23.43 -6.25
C SER A 149 17.44 -23.31 -7.78
N GLU A 150 17.50 -24.43 -8.49
CA GLU A 150 17.32 -24.47 -9.94
C GLU A 150 15.96 -23.93 -10.38
N GLN A 151 14.86 -24.34 -9.71
CA GLN A 151 13.51 -23.86 -10.00
C GLN A 151 13.37 -22.36 -9.75
N ALA A 152 14.01 -21.83 -8.70
CA ALA A 152 14.05 -20.40 -8.43
C ALA A 152 14.71 -19.63 -9.59
N TYR A 153 15.84 -20.13 -10.10
CA TYR A 153 16.51 -19.52 -11.26
C TYR A 153 15.64 -19.55 -12.51
N LEU A 154 15.07 -20.72 -12.85
CA LEU A 154 14.23 -20.89 -14.04
C LEU A 154 12.97 -20.03 -13.99
N ARG A 155 12.33 -19.93 -12.82
CA ARG A 155 11.19 -19.06 -12.61
C ARG A 155 11.59 -17.58 -12.76
N GLY A 156 12.76 -17.19 -12.26
CA GLY A 156 13.32 -15.86 -12.48
C GLY A 156 13.45 -15.52 -13.97
N LEU A 157 13.98 -16.46 -14.78
CA LEU A 157 14.07 -16.29 -16.24
C LEU A 157 12.70 -16.10 -16.90
N GLU A 158 11.72 -16.89 -16.48
CA GLU A 158 10.35 -16.78 -17.02
C GLU A 158 9.75 -15.41 -16.71
N LEU A 159 9.86 -14.94 -15.45
CA LEU A 159 9.37 -13.64 -15.01
C LEU A 159 10.10 -12.49 -15.72
N GLN A 160 11.42 -12.59 -15.90
CA GLN A 160 12.21 -11.62 -16.64
C GLN A 160 11.73 -11.52 -18.10
N ASN A 161 11.46 -12.65 -18.76
CA ASN A 161 10.91 -12.69 -20.13
C ASN A 161 9.50 -12.11 -20.23
N GLN A 162 8.72 -12.17 -19.15
CA GLN A 162 7.39 -11.55 -19.06
C GLN A 162 7.46 -10.04 -18.73
N GLY A 163 8.65 -9.48 -18.49
CA GLY A 163 8.85 -8.09 -18.10
C GLY A 163 8.58 -7.80 -16.62
N LEU A 164 8.37 -8.83 -15.80
CA LEU A 164 8.14 -8.73 -14.36
C LEU A 164 9.49 -8.72 -13.60
N ILE A 165 10.27 -7.65 -13.84
CA ILE A 165 11.69 -7.59 -13.49
C ILE A 165 11.94 -7.69 -11.98
N GLU A 166 11.15 -6.99 -11.15
CA GLU A 166 11.30 -7.01 -9.69
C GLU A 166 11.02 -8.41 -9.11
N GLN A 167 9.97 -9.09 -9.60
CA GLN A 167 9.66 -10.45 -9.19
C GLN A 167 10.73 -11.45 -9.67
N ALA A 168 11.34 -11.19 -10.84
CA ALA A 168 12.47 -11.99 -11.32
C ALA A 168 13.68 -11.87 -10.38
N ILE A 169 14.00 -10.66 -9.92
CA ILE A 169 15.07 -10.43 -8.94
C ILE A 169 14.80 -11.20 -7.64
N GLU A 170 13.58 -11.16 -7.11
CA GLU A 170 13.21 -11.93 -5.91
C GLU A 170 13.44 -13.44 -6.11
N CYS A 171 13.08 -13.98 -7.28
CA CYS A 171 13.33 -15.37 -7.58
C CYS A 171 14.82 -15.69 -7.67
N TYR A 172 15.61 -14.85 -8.33
CA TYR A 172 17.08 -15.02 -8.41
C TYR A 172 17.76 -14.92 -7.05
N GLN A 173 17.28 -14.07 -6.14
CA GLN A 173 17.80 -13.97 -4.76
C GLN A 173 17.54 -15.21 -3.92
N ASN A 174 16.56 -16.04 -4.28
CA ASN A 174 16.27 -17.32 -3.63
C ASN A 174 17.17 -18.45 -4.12
N VAL A 175 18.04 -18.22 -5.11
CA VAL A 175 19.02 -19.20 -5.55
C VAL A 175 20.11 -19.38 -4.50
N MET A 176 20.36 -20.62 -4.10
CA MET A 176 21.27 -20.94 -3.00
C MET A 176 22.73 -20.62 -3.32
N PHE A 177 23.42 -20.02 -2.38
CA PHE A 177 24.86 -19.74 -2.46
C PHE A 177 25.74 -20.99 -2.74
N ASN A 178 25.35 -22.15 -2.20
CA ASN A 178 26.09 -23.39 -2.39
C ASN A 178 25.87 -24.05 -3.76
N ASP A 179 24.89 -23.60 -4.53
CA ASP A 179 24.68 -24.02 -5.91
C ASP A 179 25.49 -23.09 -6.84
N GLU A 180 26.80 -23.27 -6.85
CA GLU A 180 27.72 -22.38 -7.57
C GLU A 180 27.29 -22.11 -9.01
N HIS A 181 26.74 -23.13 -9.70
CA HIS A 181 26.32 -22.99 -11.10
C HIS A 181 25.18 -21.97 -11.27
N TYR A 182 24.05 -22.16 -10.58
CA TYR A 182 22.92 -21.25 -10.71
C TYR A 182 23.10 -19.96 -9.93
N TYR A 183 23.88 -19.97 -8.86
CA TYR A 183 24.16 -18.79 -8.07
C TYR A 183 24.90 -17.71 -8.87
N GLU A 184 25.97 -18.09 -9.61
CA GLU A 184 26.70 -17.12 -10.44
C GLU A 184 25.85 -16.64 -11.62
N LEU A 185 25.05 -17.52 -12.25
CA LEU A 185 24.10 -17.12 -13.27
C LEU A 185 23.02 -16.18 -12.73
N ALA A 186 22.49 -16.46 -11.52
CA ALA A 186 21.50 -15.62 -10.88
C ALA A 186 22.06 -14.22 -10.56
N LYS A 187 23.29 -14.13 -10.08
CA LYS A 187 23.98 -12.84 -9.87
C LYS A 187 24.09 -12.02 -11.15
N GLU A 188 24.49 -12.66 -12.25
CA GLU A 188 24.55 -11.99 -13.55
C GLU A 188 23.17 -11.48 -13.98
N LYS A 189 22.12 -12.34 -13.80
CA LYS A 189 20.74 -11.94 -14.15
C LYS A 189 20.19 -10.84 -13.23
N ILE A 190 20.49 -10.85 -11.94
CA ILE A 190 20.15 -9.75 -11.02
C ILE A 190 20.79 -8.46 -11.53
N TYR A 191 22.06 -8.49 -11.90
CA TYR A 191 22.75 -7.31 -12.45
C TYR A 191 22.06 -6.81 -13.73
N GLU A 192 21.74 -7.69 -14.70
CA GLU A 192 21.00 -7.33 -15.91
C GLU A 192 19.65 -6.69 -15.58
N CYS A 193 18.89 -7.28 -14.66
CA CYS A 193 17.60 -6.77 -14.20
C CYS A 193 17.73 -5.38 -13.57
N VAL A 194 18.69 -5.18 -12.69
CA VAL A 194 18.97 -3.87 -12.06
C VAL A 194 19.33 -2.82 -13.10
N GLN A 195 20.17 -3.16 -14.10
CA GLN A 195 20.49 -2.26 -15.19
C GLN A 195 19.27 -1.94 -16.07
N SER A 196 18.39 -2.91 -16.31
CA SER A 196 17.15 -2.70 -17.03
C SER A 196 16.22 -1.72 -16.31
N ILE A 197 16.02 -1.91 -15.00
CA ILE A 197 15.25 -0.98 -14.15
C ILE A 197 15.88 0.42 -14.19
N LYS A 198 17.20 0.52 -14.02
CA LYS A 198 17.91 1.79 -14.08
C LYS A 198 17.65 2.53 -15.40
N ASN A 199 17.80 1.84 -16.53
CA ASN A 199 17.58 2.42 -17.84
C ASN A 199 16.12 2.86 -18.03
N GLN A 200 15.16 2.05 -17.61
CA GLN A 200 13.74 2.40 -17.68
C GLN A 200 13.46 3.70 -16.91
N TYR A 201 13.89 3.80 -15.66
CA TYR A 201 13.66 5.01 -14.86
C TYR A 201 14.38 6.24 -15.41
N LEU A 202 15.58 6.07 -16.02
CA LEU A 202 16.27 7.16 -16.69
C LEU A 202 15.50 7.63 -17.93
N GLU A 203 14.99 6.71 -18.74
CA GLU A 203 14.15 7.02 -19.91
C GLU A 203 12.84 7.72 -19.48
N GLU A 204 12.17 7.22 -18.43
CA GLU A 204 10.99 7.86 -17.87
C GLU A 204 11.31 9.27 -17.34
N ALA A 205 12.42 9.44 -16.60
CA ALA A 205 12.83 10.74 -16.10
C ALA A 205 13.09 11.72 -17.24
N HIS A 206 13.76 11.28 -18.31
CA HIS A 206 14.00 12.10 -19.49
C HIS A 206 12.70 12.45 -20.22
N TYR A 207 11.79 11.49 -20.39
CA TYR A 207 10.48 11.73 -20.98
C TYR A 207 9.69 12.81 -20.21
N TYR A 208 9.62 12.70 -18.87
CA TYR A 208 8.94 13.71 -18.06
C TYR A 208 9.63 15.08 -18.13
N TYR A 209 10.97 15.10 -18.19
CA TYR A 209 11.72 16.34 -18.37
C TYR A 209 11.38 17.04 -19.71
N GLU A 210 11.35 16.30 -20.81
CA GLU A 210 10.97 16.83 -22.12
C GLU A 210 9.53 17.37 -22.15
N MET A 211 8.63 16.73 -21.39
CA MET A 211 7.26 17.18 -21.19
C MET A 211 7.14 18.34 -20.20
N LYS A 212 8.26 18.87 -19.68
CA LYS A 212 8.31 19.92 -18.63
C LYS A 212 7.63 19.54 -17.31
N ASN A 213 7.38 18.25 -17.08
CA ASN A 213 6.91 17.73 -15.81
C ASN A 213 8.10 17.42 -14.90
N TYR A 214 8.79 18.48 -14.46
CA TYR A 214 10.04 18.36 -13.70
C TYR A 214 9.89 17.60 -12.39
N ILE A 215 8.76 17.73 -11.72
CA ILE A 215 8.48 17.05 -10.45
C ILE A 215 8.50 15.53 -10.64
N GLU A 216 7.82 15.00 -11.64
CA GLU A 216 7.85 13.57 -11.94
C GLU A 216 9.22 13.11 -12.43
N ALA A 217 9.92 13.91 -13.23
CA ALA A 217 11.27 13.60 -13.64
C ALA A 217 12.23 13.46 -12.44
N ILE A 218 12.17 14.39 -11.49
CA ILE A 218 12.98 14.38 -10.26
C ILE A 218 12.62 13.17 -9.39
N LYS A 219 11.33 12.83 -9.22
CA LYS A 219 10.91 11.65 -8.47
C LYS A 219 11.47 10.34 -9.03
N ARG A 220 11.57 10.20 -10.37
CA ARG A 220 12.16 9.02 -10.99
C ARG A 220 13.66 8.90 -10.65
N LEU A 221 14.36 10.01 -10.65
CA LEU A 221 15.78 10.05 -10.27
C LEU A 221 15.97 9.80 -8.76
N ASP A 222 15.08 10.29 -7.91
CA ASP A 222 15.10 10.03 -6.46
C ASP A 222 14.93 8.54 -6.13
N TYR A 223 14.05 7.86 -6.85
CA TYR A 223 13.92 6.40 -6.71
C TYR A 223 15.22 5.69 -7.05
N LEU A 224 15.86 6.06 -8.16
CA LEU A 224 17.15 5.47 -8.56
C LEU A 224 18.25 5.73 -7.53
N MET A 225 18.32 6.92 -6.96
CA MET A 225 19.34 7.27 -5.96
C MET A 225 19.21 6.49 -4.64
N GLN A 226 18.05 5.92 -4.35
CA GLN A 226 17.88 5.03 -3.19
C GLN A 226 18.54 3.67 -3.40
N THR A 227 18.63 3.21 -4.64
CA THR A 227 19.13 1.89 -5.03
C THR A 227 20.52 1.94 -5.65
N ASP A 228 20.86 3.04 -6.30
CA ASP A 228 22.14 3.24 -7.00
C ASP A 228 22.80 4.56 -6.57
N LYS A 229 24.04 4.48 -6.11
CA LYS A 229 24.83 5.66 -5.69
C LYS A 229 25.67 6.25 -6.83
N ASP A 230 25.25 6.08 -8.07
CA ASP A 230 25.93 6.62 -9.23
C ASP A 230 25.88 8.17 -9.22
N GLU A 231 27.05 8.79 -9.18
CA GLU A 231 27.19 10.25 -9.18
C GLU A 231 26.56 10.91 -10.41
N SER A 232 26.48 10.21 -11.54
CA SER A 232 25.86 10.70 -12.76
C SER A 232 24.36 10.96 -12.60
N ILE A 233 23.66 10.09 -11.82
CA ILE A 233 22.23 10.27 -11.51
C ILE A 233 22.02 11.50 -10.64
N SER A 234 22.90 11.70 -9.65
CA SER A 234 22.87 12.89 -8.79
C SER A 234 23.11 14.17 -9.58
N ALA A 235 24.05 14.15 -10.53
CA ALA A 235 24.32 15.29 -11.42
C ALA A 235 23.14 15.59 -12.34
N LEU A 236 22.49 14.54 -12.89
CA LEU A 236 21.30 14.69 -13.73
C LEU A 236 20.12 15.25 -12.94
N LYS A 237 19.88 14.74 -11.73
CA LYS A 237 18.86 15.28 -10.82
C LYS A 237 19.11 16.75 -10.53
N TRP A 238 20.33 17.11 -10.19
CA TRP A 238 20.69 18.52 -9.95
C TRP A 238 20.40 19.40 -11.17
N TYR A 239 20.71 18.92 -12.37
CA TYR A 239 20.42 19.63 -13.63
C TYR A 239 18.90 19.83 -13.80
N TYR A 240 18.09 18.79 -13.62
CA TYR A 240 16.63 18.90 -13.73
C TYR A 240 16.02 19.82 -12.66
N GLN A 241 16.55 19.80 -11.44
CA GLN A 241 16.14 20.73 -10.39
C GLN A 241 16.49 22.18 -10.72
N SER A 242 17.63 22.43 -11.34
CA SER A 242 18.02 23.79 -11.76
C SER A 242 17.11 24.36 -12.86
N GLU A 243 16.77 23.55 -13.85
CA GLU A 243 15.83 23.93 -14.90
C GLU A 243 14.43 24.16 -14.32
N PHE A 244 13.98 23.26 -13.43
CA PHE A 244 12.71 23.42 -12.74
C PHE A 244 12.65 24.72 -11.93
N TYR A 245 13.70 25.04 -11.20
CA TYR A 245 13.78 26.30 -10.45
C TYR A 245 13.64 27.53 -11.37
N ILE A 246 14.34 27.54 -12.52
CA ILE A 246 14.27 28.62 -13.48
C ILE A 246 12.84 28.79 -14.04
N GLU A 247 12.20 27.70 -14.45
CA GLU A 247 10.83 27.76 -14.96
C GLU A 247 9.83 28.15 -13.86
N ALA A 248 10.00 27.63 -12.65
CA ALA A 248 9.16 28.00 -11.51
C ALA A 248 9.25 29.48 -11.16
N MET A 249 10.45 30.08 -11.23
CA MET A 249 10.60 31.52 -11.01
C MET A 249 9.87 32.34 -12.05
N LYS A 250 9.83 31.93 -13.31
CA LYS A 250 9.03 32.58 -14.35
C LYS A 250 7.54 32.56 -14.04
N VAL A 251 7.03 31.41 -13.57
CA VAL A 251 5.62 31.28 -13.16
C VAL A 251 5.31 32.19 -11.96
N ILE A 252 6.22 32.27 -10.99
CA ILE A 252 6.09 33.17 -9.84
C ILE A 252 6.07 34.64 -10.30
N ASP A 253 6.98 35.03 -11.19
CA ASP A 253 7.02 36.39 -11.71
C ASP A 253 5.76 36.73 -12.50
N GLN A 254 5.17 35.77 -13.23
CA GLN A 254 3.88 35.94 -13.88
C GLN A 254 2.75 36.19 -12.87
N PHE A 255 2.64 35.39 -11.79
CA PHE A 255 1.68 35.65 -10.72
C PHE A 255 1.87 37.05 -10.10
N VAL A 256 3.15 37.47 -9.95
CA VAL A 256 3.47 38.82 -9.42
C VAL A 256 3.02 39.93 -10.39
N GLU A 257 3.15 39.74 -11.70
CA GLU A 257 2.69 40.68 -12.73
C GLU A 257 1.17 40.76 -12.79
N GLU A 258 0.48 39.61 -12.60
CA GLU A 258 -0.97 39.51 -12.53
C GLU A 258 -1.52 39.94 -11.16
N ASP A 259 -0.66 40.36 -10.24
CA ASP A 259 -1.01 40.82 -8.89
C ASP A 259 -1.64 39.71 -8.01
N GLU A 260 -1.26 38.44 -8.27
CA GLU A 260 -1.76 37.25 -7.57
C GLU A 260 -0.72 36.73 -6.56
N LEU A 261 -0.36 37.55 -5.57
CA LEU A 261 0.73 37.28 -4.63
C LEU A 261 0.49 36.03 -3.78
N SER A 262 -0.75 35.73 -3.42
CA SER A 262 -1.10 34.50 -2.68
C SER A 262 -0.87 33.26 -3.52
N ALA A 263 -1.23 33.29 -4.80
CA ALA A 263 -0.97 32.18 -5.72
C ALA A 263 0.54 31.96 -5.87
N ALA A 264 1.33 33.04 -5.98
CA ALA A 264 2.80 32.96 -6.01
C ALA A 264 3.38 32.31 -4.76
N ILE A 265 2.90 32.69 -3.57
CA ILE A 265 3.37 32.13 -2.29
C ILE A 265 2.97 30.64 -2.19
N THR A 266 1.74 30.28 -2.52
CA THR A 266 1.28 28.88 -2.50
C THR A 266 2.07 28.02 -3.48
N TYR A 267 2.35 28.54 -4.67
CA TYR A 267 3.18 27.84 -5.66
C TYR A 267 4.62 27.62 -5.15
N LEU A 268 5.22 28.63 -4.49
CA LEU A 268 6.52 28.48 -3.84
C LEU A 268 6.53 27.35 -2.80
N GLU A 269 5.49 27.22 -1.99
CA GLU A 269 5.35 26.15 -1.01
C GLU A 269 5.25 24.78 -1.67
N GLN A 270 4.48 24.66 -2.74
CA GLN A 270 4.30 23.40 -3.47
C GLN A 270 5.59 22.90 -4.13
N ILE A 271 6.44 23.79 -4.64
CA ILE A 271 7.68 23.42 -5.32
C ILE A 271 8.84 23.14 -4.35
N ALA A 272 8.78 23.67 -3.12
CA ALA A 272 9.85 23.53 -2.13
C ALA A 272 10.21 22.07 -1.86
N ASP A 273 9.22 21.20 -1.72
CA ASP A 273 9.43 19.78 -1.45
C ASP A 273 10.11 19.02 -2.61
N SER A 274 10.03 19.56 -3.82
CA SER A 274 10.58 18.93 -5.02
C SER A 274 11.99 19.44 -5.37
N LEU A 275 12.43 20.52 -4.73
CA LEU A 275 13.76 21.10 -4.92
C LEU A 275 14.71 20.63 -3.81
N SER A 276 15.99 20.63 -4.09
CA SER A 276 16.98 20.31 -3.08
C SER A 276 17.16 21.44 -2.07
N THR A 277 17.65 21.12 -0.87
CA THR A 277 17.87 22.05 0.24
C THR A 277 18.76 23.24 -0.11
N GLN A 278 19.54 23.16 -1.18
CA GLN A 278 20.33 24.30 -1.70
C GLN A 278 19.46 25.49 -2.13
N TYR A 279 18.20 25.24 -2.50
CA TYR A 279 17.25 26.30 -2.89
C TYR A 279 16.45 26.86 -1.73
N ASP A 280 16.39 26.17 -0.57
CA ASP A 280 15.55 26.52 0.57
C ASP A 280 15.68 27.99 0.97
N LYS A 281 16.93 28.44 1.17
CA LYS A 281 17.20 29.84 1.54
C LYS A 281 16.69 30.84 0.52
N THR A 282 16.82 30.53 -0.77
CA THR A 282 16.39 31.41 -1.86
C THR A 282 14.86 31.44 -1.97
N LEU A 283 14.21 30.28 -1.78
CA LEU A 283 12.76 30.18 -1.76
C LEU A 283 12.17 30.89 -0.54
N ASP A 284 12.76 30.72 0.65
CA ASP A 284 12.35 31.42 1.87
C ASP A 284 12.48 32.93 1.73
N LEU A 285 13.57 33.43 1.14
CA LEU A 285 13.76 34.85 0.89
C LEU A 285 12.71 35.40 -0.09
N LYS A 286 12.41 34.65 -1.18
CA LYS A 286 11.38 35.05 -2.14
C LYS A 286 9.99 35.03 -1.50
N LYS A 287 9.68 34.00 -0.71
CA LYS A 287 8.42 33.92 0.05
C LYS A 287 8.26 35.08 1.03
N ALA A 288 9.34 35.41 1.77
CA ALA A 288 9.34 36.57 2.68
C ALA A 288 9.12 37.89 1.91
N GLU A 289 9.79 38.10 0.78
CA GLU A 289 9.61 39.26 -0.09
C GLU A 289 8.13 39.42 -0.54
N LEU A 290 7.55 38.33 -1.07
CA LEU A 290 6.17 38.31 -1.52
C LEU A 290 5.18 38.54 -0.38
N SER A 291 5.42 37.94 0.78
CA SER A 291 4.61 38.15 1.98
C SER A 291 4.61 39.60 2.42
N VAL A 292 5.77 40.25 2.42
CA VAL A 292 5.88 41.68 2.74
C VAL A 292 5.16 42.54 1.69
N LYS A 293 5.26 42.20 0.41
CA LYS A 293 4.57 42.88 -0.68
C LYS A 293 3.06 42.76 -0.52
N LYS A 294 2.55 41.55 -0.21
CA LYS A 294 1.13 41.29 0.06
C LYS A 294 0.61 42.09 1.24
N ILE A 295 1.31 42.07 2.38
CA ILE A 295 0.97 42.82 3.57
C ILE A 295 0.90 44.33 3.26
N LYS A 296 1.88 44.87 2.57
CA LYS A 296 1.92 46.27 2.20
C LYS A 296 0.75 46.67 1.30
N ARG A 297 0.41 45.83 0.32
CA ARG A 297 -0.76 46.07 -0.56
C ARG A 297 -2.07 46.07 0.24
N ARG A 298 -2.27 45.03 1.07
CA ARG A 298 -3.44 44.95 1.96
C ARG A 298 -3.57 46.20 2.82
N ASP A 299 -2.48 46.61 3.48
CA ASP A 299 -2.48 47.74 4.39
C ASP A 299 -2.75 49.08 3.62
N GLN A 300 -2.32 49.20 2.39
CA GLN A 300 -2.65 50.31 1.53
C GLN A 300 -4.16 50.36 1.21
N VAL A 301 -4.77 49.24 0.81
CA VAL A 301 -6.22 49.18 0.53
C VAL A 301 -7.04 49.43 1.79
N MET A 302 -6.68 48.77 2.92
CA MET A 302 -7.32 48.98 4.21
C MET A 302 -7.24 50.43 4.66
N SER A 303 -6.08 51.08 4.48
CA SER A 303 -5.91 52.51 4.83
C SER A 303 -6.72 53.44 3.93
N HIS A 304 -6.85 53.11 2.64
CA HIS A 304 -7.67 53.86 1.70
C HIS A 304 -9.14 53.91 2.15
N TYR A 305 -9.65 52.80 2.67
CA TYR A 305 -11.05 52.69 3.11
C TYR A 305 -11.23 52.84 4.63
N ALA A 306 -10.20 53.17 5.40
CA ALA A 306 -10.24 53.21 6.87
C ALA A 306 -11.37 54.14 7.44
N SER A 307 -11.73 55.20 6.72
CA SER A 307 -12.81 56.07 7.13
C SER A 307 -14.23 55.53 6.81
N LYS A 308 -14.30 54.49 6.00
CA LYS A 308 -15.57 53.92 5.53
C LYS A 308 -15.86 52.54 6.12
N ILE A 309 -14.89 51.90 6.73
CA ILE A 309 -15.04 50.53 7.27
C ILE A 309 -14.89 50.51 8.78
N GLU A 310 -15.52 49.52 9.37
CA GLU A 310 -15.33 49.12 10.76
C GLU A 310 -14.77 47.70 10.80
N VAL A 311 -13.73 47.49 11.61
CA VAL A 311 -13.08 46.20 11.78
C VAL A 311 -13.25 45.75 13.22
N ASN A 312 -13.99 44.67 13.42
CA ASN A 312 -14.31 44.13 14.74
C ASN A 312 -13.66 42.75 14.92
N LEU A 313 -12.87 42.59 15.97
CA LEU A 313 -12.29 41.30 16.33
C LEU A 313 -13.30 40.48 17.13
N ASN A 314 -13.59 39.28 16.62
CA ASN A 314 -14.29 38.27 17.38
C ASN A 314 -13.24 37.43 18.18
N GLU A 315 -13.16 37.65 19.48
CA GLU A 315 -12.20 36.96 20.31
C GLU A 315 -12.47 35.45 20.44
N GLU A 316 -13.72 35.00 20.32
CA GLU A 316 -14.09 33.61 20.45
C GLU A 316 -13.71 32.79 19.19
N SER A 317 -13.98 33.31 17.99
CA SER A 317 -13.59 32.63 16.74
C SER A 317 -12.20 33.01 16.23
N ASN A 318 -11.57 34.01 16.85
CA ASN A 318 -10.28 34.58 16.43
C ASN A 318 -10.30 35.10 14.98
N GLU A 319 -11.45 35.70 14.60
CA GLU A 319 -11.70 36.25 13.28
C GLU A 319 -11.97 37.75 13.35
N GLN A 320 -11.67 38.46 12.27
CA GLN A 320 -12.03 39.87 12.10
C GLN A 320 -13.24 39.99 11.19
N ILE A 321 -14.19 40.78 11.61
CA ILE A 321 -15.38 41.11 10.80
C ILE A 321 -15.23 42.54 10.29
N ILE A 322 -15.23 42.69 8.96
CA ILE A 322 -15.07 43.95 8.28
C ILE A 322 -16.44 44.34 7.68
N THR A 323 -16.95 45.47 8.11
CA THR A 323 -18.23 45.99 7.66
C THR A 323 -18.13 47.49 7.32
N TYR A 324 -19.15 48.03 6.71
CA TYR A 324 -19.25 49.45 6.47
C TYR A 324 -19.64 50.22 7.74
N ASN A 325 -18.91 51.29 8.09
CA ASN A 325 -19.00 51.99 9.38
C ASN A 325 -20.26 52.89 9.56
N GLN A 326 -21.03 53.15 8.51
CA GLN A 326 -22.29 53.88 8.64
C GLN A 326 -23.46 53.01 9.11
N ILE A 327 -23.23 51.73 9.27
CA ILE A 327 -24.16 50.82 9.93
C ILE A 327 -23.67 50.66 11.38
N PRO A 328 -24.34 51.29 12.37
CA PRO A 328 -23.85 51.25 13.75
C PRO A 328 -23.92 49.82 14.29
N LEU A 329 -22.78 49.16 14.37
CA LEU A 329 -22.63 47.97 15.17
C LEU A 329 -22.54 48.41 16.62
N GLN A 330 -23.61 48.28 17.39
CA GLN A 330 -23.56 48.57 18.83
C GLN A 330 -22.54 47.66 19.50
N SER A 331 -21.52 48.28 20.10
CA SER A 331 -20.49 47.75 21.02
C SER A 331 -20.37 46.23 21.10
N ALA A 332 -19.49 45.70 20.31
CA ALA A 332 -19.11 44.28 20.34
C ALA A 332 -18.22 43.97 21.54
N THR A 333 -18.80 43.66 22.69
CA THR A 333 -18.09 43.10 23.81
C THR A 333 -18.19 41.55 23.91
N SER A 334 -18.95 40.93 22.99
CA SER A 334 -18.99 39.45 22.89
C SER A 334 -19.55 39.06 21.53
N PHE A 335 -18.65 38.92 20.55
CA PHE A 335 -19.04 38.59 19.19
C PHE A 335 -18.89 37.05 18.99
N ASN A 336 -20.00 36.34 19.07
CA ASN A 336 -20.13 34.95 18.69
C ASN A 336 -20.72 34.90 17.27
N LEU A 337 -20.16 34.05 16.36
CA LEU A 337 -20.66 33.96 15.00
C LEU A 337 -22.16 33.64 14.92
N ALA A 338 -22.70 32.92 15.90
CA ALA A 338 -24.14 32.68 16.06
C ALA A 338 -24.88 33.92 16.56
N SER A 339 -24.26 34.73 17.42
CA SER A 339 -24.83 36.00 17.89
C SER A 339 -24.60 37.16 16.90
N PHE A 340 -23.64 37.05 15.98
CA PHE A 340 -23.42 37.98 14.89
C PHE A 340 -24.64 38.09 13.98
N ALA A 341 -25.22 36.97 13.56
CA ALA A 341 -26.44 36.96 12.77
C ALA A 341 -27.58 37.73 13.49
N VAL A 342 -27.69 37.56 14.81
CA VAL A 342 -28.71 38.23 15.62
C VAL A 342 -28.40 39.72 15.83
N ASN A 343 -27.15 40.08 16.18
CA ASN A 343 -26.75 41.44 16.43
C ASN A 343 -26.68 42.29 15.15
N THR A 344 -26.14 41.74 14.07
CA THR A 344 -26.15 42.37 12.74
C THR A 344 -27.56 42.53 12.24
N PHE A 345 -28.40 41.53 12.48
CA PHE A 345 -29.84 41.59 12.19
C PHE A 345 -30.50 42.75 12.93
N THR A 346 -30.27 42.92 14.23
CA THR A 346 -30.84 44.02 15.03
C THR A 346 -30.36 45.38 14.55
N THR A 347 -29.08 45.52 14.20
CA THR A 347 -28.50 46.77 13.70
C THR A 347 -29.04 47.15 12.33
N VAL A 348 -29.09 46.23 11.39
CA VAL A 348 -29.64 46.44 10.07
C VAL A 348 -31.16 46.68 10.17
N LYS A 349 -31.86 45.97 11.07
CA LYS A 349 -33.25 46.22 11.39
C LYS A 349 -33.48 47.69 11.76
N ASN A 350 -32.68 48.21 12.68
CA ASN A 350 -32.84 49.61 13.12
C ASN A 350 -32.55 50.59 11.97
N ALA A 351 -31.50 50.37 11.18
CA ALA A 351 -31.19 51.19 10.01
C ALA A 351 -32.29 51.14 8.93
N VAL A 352 -32.90 49.97 8.72
CA VAL A 352 -34.05 49.81 7.82
C VAL A 352 -35.28 50.54 8.37
N VAL A 353 -35.57 50.40 9.68
CA VAL A 353 -36.68 51.07 10.31
C VAL A 353 -36.52 52.58 10.20
N ASP A 354 -35.36 53.13 10.55
CA ASP A 354 -35.11 54.59 10.49
C ASP A 354 -35.29 55.11 9.07
N ARG A 355 -34.76 54.39 8.06
CA ARG A 355 -34.89 54.79 6.64
C ARG A 355 -36.32 54.69 6.11
N VAL A 356 -37.04 53.62 6.48
CA VAL A 356 -38.43 53.42 6.10
C VAL A 356 -39.36 54.47 6.73
N GLU A 357 -39.11 54.84 7.99
CA GLU A 357 -39.86 55.89 8.67
C GLU A 357 -39.59 57.27 8.09
N GLU A 358 -38.33 57.56 7.67
CA GLU A 358 -37.99 58.85 7.05
C GLU A 358 -38.51 58.98 5.62
N GLU A 359 -38.44 57.88 4.77
CA GLU A 359 -38.75 57.95 3.34
C GLU A 359 -40.19 57.55 2.99
N GLN A 360 -41.01 56.99 3.91
CA GLN A 360 -42.34 56.45 3.70
C GLN A 360 -42.47 55.47 2.54
N VAL A 361 -41.44 54.57 2.41
CA VAL A 361 -41.36 53.62 1.32
C VAL A 361 -42.18 52.37 1.63
N GLU A 362 -42.98 51.90 0.64
CA GLU A 362 -43.86 50.74 0.78
C GLU A 362 -43.01 49.39 0.80
N GLN A 363 -41.97 49.32 0.00
CA GLN A 363 -41.04 48.20 -0.10
C GLN A 363 -39.58 48.65 -0.07
N TYR A 364 -38.74 47.95 0.60
CA TYR A 364 -37.32 48.30 0.73
C TYR A 364 -36.44 47.07 0.79
N ILE A 365 -35.24 47.18 0.19
CA ILE A 365 -34.20 46.19 0.37
C ILE A 365 -32.97 46.81 1.02
N ASN A 366 -32.23 45.98 1.72
CA ASN A 366 -30.90 46.31 2.24
C ASN A 366 -29.88 45.32 1.71
N VAL A 367 -28.80 45.84 1.15
CA VAL A 367 -27.69 45.04 0.62
C VAL A 367 -26.43 45.40 1.41
N MET A 368 -26.00 44.50 2.24
CA MET A 368 -24.83 44.71 3.09
C MET A 368 -23.75 43.64 2.82
N PRO A 369 -22.72 43.99 2.05
CA PRO A 369 -21.56 43.14 1.93
C PRO A 369 -20.75 43.17 3.23
N LEU A 370 -20.22 42.02 3.62
CA LEU A 370 -19.36 41.88 4.79
C LEU A 370 -18.24 40.86 4.51
N LEU A 371 -17.12 41.04 5.20
CA LEU A 371 -16.01 40.11 5.17
C LEU A 371 -15.80 39.49 6.53
N ILE A 372 -15.55 38.21 6.55
CA ILE A 372 -15.03 37.47 7.72
C ILE A 372 -13.59 37.04 7.38
N ALA A 373 -12.62 37.60 8.09
CA ALA A 373 -11.23 37.43 7.80
C ALA A 373 -10.51 36.77 9.01
N SER A 374 -9.42 36.05 8.75
CA SER A 374 -8.53 35.59 9.82
C SER A 374 -8.00 36.78 10.63
N LYS A 375 -7.62 36.58 11.89
CA LYS A 375 -7.07 37.60 12.78
C LYS A 375 -5.89 38.37 12.18
N GLU A 376 -5.03 37.63 11.47
CA GLU A 376 -3.83 38.17 10.81
C GLU A 376 -4.17 38.77 9.43
N LEU A 377 -5.42 38.76 9.00
CA LEU A 377 -5.85 39.20 7.67
C LEU A 377 -5.08 38.48 6.54
N THR A 378 -4.91 37.17 6.67
CA THR A 378 -4.24 36.33 5.67
C THR A 378 -5.22 35.64 4.73
N SER A 379 -6.48 35.52 5.16
CA SER A 379 -7.59 34.96 4.39
C SER A 379 -8.89 35.65 4.78
N ALA A 380 -9.82 35.71 3.86
CA ALA A 380 -11.18 36.25 4.11
C ALA A 380 -12.20 35.49 3.26
N THR A 381 -13.44 35.42 3.78
CA THR A 381 -14.65 35.07 3.03
C THR A 381 -15.53 36.32 2.86
N MET A 382 -16.23 36.41 1.73
CA MET A 382 -17.14 37.51 1.47
C MET A 382 -18.59 36.99 1.48
N SER A 383 -19.45 37.66 2.20
CA SER A 383 -20.86 37.38 2.20
C SER A 383 -21.66 38.64 1.87
N ILE A 384 -22.84 38.46 1.31
CA ILE A 384 -23.84 39.54 1.15
C ILE A 384 -25.01 39.21 2.06
N LEU A 385 -25.32 40.11 2.97
CA LEU A 385 -26.54 40.04 3.75
C LEU A 385 -27.61 40.87 3.02
N LEU A 386 -28.68 40.19 2.62
CA LEU A 386 -29.82 40.79 1.95
C LEU A 386 -31.01 40.84 2.91
N GLY A 387 -31.56 42.03 3.10
CA GLY A 387 -32.79 42.25 3.83
C GLY A 387 -33.89 42.67 2.88
N TYR A 388 -35.04 42.04 2.95
CA TYR A 388 -36.24 42.36 2.20
C TYR A 388 -37.33 42.80 3.17
N TYR A 389 -37.90 43.97 2.94
CA TYR A 389 -38.90 44.58 3.80
C TYR A 389 -40.21 44.86 3.02
N ASP A 390 -41.34 44.37 3.52
CA ASP A 390 -42.64 44.49 2.89
C ASP A 390 -43.80 44.36 3.91
N GLU A 391 -45.02 44.66 3.49
CA GLU A 391 -46.25 44.46 4.28
C GLU A 391 -46.56 42.97 4.53
N SER A 392 -46.07 42.07 3.67
CA SER A 392 -46.29 40.64 3.77
C SER A 392 -45.02 39.85 3.44
N VAL A 393 -44.93 38.65 4.01
CA VAL A 393 -43.85 37.71 3.73
C VAL A 393 -43.82 37.30 2.26
N ASN A 394 -42.68 37.40 1.61
CA ASN A 394 -42.51 36.93 0.22
C ASN A 394 -42.23 35.39 0.17
N GLU A 395 -41.68 34.82 1.26
CA GLU A 395 -41.25 33.42 1.30
C GLU A 395 -40.30 33.05 0.13
N PHE A 396 -39.46 33.98 -0.28
CA PHE A 396 -38.60 33.78 -1.43
C PHE A 396 -37.71 32.53 -1.29
N GLU A 397 -37.60 31.77 -2.38
CA GLU A 397 -36.81 30.52 -2.47
C GLU A 397 -35.56 30.72 -3.31
N ARG A 398 -35.43 31.84 -4.00
CA ARG A 398 -34.28 32.15 -4.84
C ARG A 398 -34.05 33.65 -4.90
N VAL A 399 -32.77 34.01 -4.95
CA VAL A 399 -32.31 35.38 -5.18
C VAL A 399 -31.47 35.41 -6.45
N ASP A 400 -31.90 36.25 -7.40
CA ASP A 400 -31.17 36.45 -8.65
C ASP A 400 -30.57 37.87 -8.66
N ILE A 401 -29.29 37.99 -9.07
CA ILE A 401 -28.61 39.27 -9.25
C ILE A 401 -28.40 39.49 -10.75
N TYR A 402 -28.86 40.64 -11.25
CA TYR A 402 -28.76 41.02 -12.65
C TYR A 402 -27.87 42.24 -12.83
N LYS A 403 -27.08 42.24 -13.90
CA LYS A 403 -26.43 43.42 -14.47
C LYS A 403 -27.23 43.85 -15.68
N GLU A 404 -27.86 45.04 -15.63
CA GLU A 404 -28.80 45.46 -16.66
C GLU A 404 -29.92 44.40 -16.81
N ASN A 405 -29.94 43.65 -17.89
CA ASN A 405 -30.90 42.56 -18.11
C ASN A 405 -30.25 41.19 -18.16
N HIS A 406 -28.98 41.07 -17.78
CA HIS A 406 -28.24 39.82 -17.83
C HIS A 406 -28.08 39.24 -16.43
N LEU A 407 -28.53 38.00 -16.24
CA LEU A 407 -28.34 37.25 -14.98
C LEU A 407 -26.87 37.08 -14.71
N LEU A 408 -26.34 37.61 -13.58
CA LEU A 408 -25.00 37.40 -13.12
C LEU A 408 -24.95 36.19 -12.19
N TYR A 409 -25.83 36.14 -11.20
CA TYR A 409 -25.87 35.10 -10.17
C TYR A 409 -27.29 34.70 -9.87
N SER A 410 -27.46 33.44 -9.49
CA SER A 410 -28.69 32.87 -8.95
C SER A 410 -28.37 32.02 -7.74
N PHE A 411 -29.05 32.29 -6.63
CA PHE A 411 -28.84 31.61 -5.36
C PHE A 411 -30.16 30.98 -4.92
N ASP A 412 -30.20 29.66 -4.83
CA ASP A 412 -31.32 28.95 -4.21
C ASP A 412 -31.21 29.10 -2.69
N ILE A 413 -32.32 29.50 -2.05
CA ILE A 413 -32.35 29.83 -0.64
C ILE A 413 -33.19 28.81 0.12
N ASP A 414 -32.56 28.05 0.99
CA ASP A 414 -33.27 27.17 1.90
C ASP A 414 -33.94 27.95 3.02
N SER A 415 -35.09 27.44 3.50
CA SER A 415 -35.84 28.07 4.60
C SER A 415 -35.01 28.22 5.89
N THR A 416 -34.01 27.34 6.10
CA THR A 416 -33.07 27.40 7.25
C THR A 416 -32.07 28.52 7.16
N GLN A 417 -31.81 29.07 5.96
CA GLN A 417 -30.91 30.20 5.71
C GLN A 417 -31.61 31.56 5.91
N LYS A 418 -32.95 31.57 6.00
CA LYS A 418 -33.76 32.77 6.17
C LYS A 418 -34.02 33.05 7.63
N GLN A 419 -33.99 34.32 7.96
CA GLN A 419 -34.49 34.85 9.23
C GLN A 419 -35.63 35.81 8.95
N GLN A 420 -36.64 35.79 9.81
CA GLN A 420 -37.81 36.62 9.66
C GLN A 420 -38.10 37.35 10.97
N ASN A 421 -38.50 38.62 10.85
CA ASN A 421 -38.90 39.39 12.01
C ASN A 421 -39.98 40.37 11.62
N ASN A 422 -40.82 40.77 12.58
CA ASN A 422 -41.87 41.76 12.40
C ASN A 422 -41.38 43.10 12.91
N ILE A 423 -41.62 44.15 12.12
CA ILE A 423 -41.34 45.55 12.48
C ILE A 423 -42.62 46.33 12.30
N GLY A 424 -43.33 46.65 13.40
CA GLY A 424 -44.69 47.24 13.32
C GLY A 424 -45.64 46.28 12.61
N ASP A 425 -46.30 46.78 11.59
CA ASP A 425 -47.27 46.03 10.75
C ASP A 425 -46.59 45.33 9.55
N ARG A 426 -45.27 45.38 9.46
CA ARG A 426 -44.47 44.84 8.32
C ARG A 426 -43.51 43.74 8.71
N VAL A 427 -43.05 43.00 7.70
CA VAL A 427 -42.17 41.88 7.85
C VAL A 427 -40.84 42.17 7.19
N VAL A 428 -39.75 41.77 7.83
CA VAL A 428 -38.41 41.76 7.24
C VAL A 428 -37.93 40.32 7.15
N GLU A 429 -37.58 39.91 5.94
CA GLU A 429 -36.90 38.61 5.67
C GLU A 429 -35.43 38.88 5.37
N TRP A 430 -34.55 38.09 5.99
CA TRP A 430 -33.11 38.20 5.83
C TRP A 430 -32.52 36.91 5.33
N VAL A 431 -31.52 37.05 4.44
CA VAL A 431 -30.69 35.94 4.00
C VAL A 431 -29.23 36.37 3.95
N LYS A 432 -28.33 35.48 4.41
CA LYS A 432 -26.89 35.63 4.25
C LYS A 432 -26.46 34.72 3.09
N ILE A 433 -25.87 35.30 2.06
CA ILE A 433 -25.32 34.58 0.90
C ILE A 433 -23.80 34.67 0.97
N GLU A 434 -23.13 33.55 1.10
CA GLU A 434 -21.68 33.47 1.01
C GLU A 434 -21.27 33.33 -0.46
N LEU A 435 -20.35 34.19 -0.89
CA LEU A 435 -19.90 34.23 -2.26
C LEU A 435 -18.64 33.33 -2.44
N LEU A 436 -18.64 32.55 -3.51
CA LEU A 436 -17.47 31.83 -3.94
C LEU A 436 -16.37 32.79 -4.44
N PRO A 437 -15.07 32.44 -4.33
CA PRO A 437 -13.97 33.29 -4.80
C PRO A 437 -14.10 33.76 -6.25
N GLU A 438 -14.63 32.89 -7.12
CA GLU A 438 -14.90 33.21 -8.52
C GLU A 438 -16.01 34.25 -8.69
N GLN A 439 -17.05 34.15 -7.89
CA GLN A 439 -18.16 35.11 -7.88
C GLN A 439 -17.69 36.49 -7.39
N VAL A 440 -16.83 36.50 -6.35
CA VAL A 440 -16.21 37.76 -5.87
C VAL A 440 -15.36 38.41 -6.96
N SER A 441 -14.53 37.61 -7.66
CA SER A 441 -13.71 38.11 -8.77
C SER A 441 -14.53 38.66 -9.94
N GLN A 442 -15.67 38.02 -10.24
CA GLN A 442 -16.60 38.49 -11.26
C GLN A 442 -17.33 39.77 -10.86
N LEU A 443 -17.64 39.98 -9.57
CA LEU A 443 -18.21 41.24 -9.10
C LEU A 443 -17.29 42.40 -9.45
N LEU A 444 -16.00 42.32 -9.18
CA LEU A 444 -15.05 43.40 -9.49
C LEU A 444 -14.95 43.68 -10.99
N THR A 445 -15.04 42.67 -11.82
CA THR A 445 -14.96 42.82 -13.27
C THR A 445 -16.24 43.39 -13.85
N ASN A 446 -17.40 43.06 -13.27
CA ASN A 446 -18.70 43.38 -13.83
C ASN A 446 -19.38 44.61 -13.19
N VAL A 447 -18.96 45.01 -11.99
CA VAL A 447 -19.63 46.08 -11.23
C VAL A 447 -18.76 47.34 -11.24
N GLN A 448 -19.34 48.44 -11.63
CA GLN A 448 -18.82 49.81 -11.50
C GLN A 448 -19.82 50.66 -10.72
N PRO A 449 -19.46 51.79 -10.13
CA PRO A 449 -20.41 52.65 -9.40
C PRO A 449 -21.67 52.98 -10.19
N THR A 450 -21.52 53.14 -11.50
CA THR A 450 -22.61 53.48 -12.44
C THR A 450 -23.32 52.25 -13.03
N THR A 451 -22.91 51.04 -12.68
CA THR A 451 -23.53 49.81 -13.20
C THR A 451 -24.96 49.69 -12.67
N SER A 452 -25.91 49.41 -13.56
CA SER A 452 -27.28 49.12 -13.15
C SER A 452 -27.39 47.69 -12.70
N LEU A 453 -27.17 47.43 -11.39
CA LEU A 453 -27.45 46.16 -10.76
C LEU A 453 -28.88 46.08 -10.28
N SER A 454 -29.43 44.87 -10.29
CA SER A 454 -30.78 44.62 -9.76
C SER A 454 -30.81 43.30 -9.05
N ILE A 455 -31.59 43.21 -7.98
CA ILE A 455 -31.85 41.99 -7.22
C ILE A 455 -33.30 41.60 -7.38
N VAL A 456 -33.54 40.33 -7.66
CA VAL A 456 -34.90 39.78 -7.78
C VAL A 456 -35.07 38.69 -6.73
N PHE A 457 -35.98 38.90 -5.79
CA PHE A 457 -36.40 37.89 -4.84
C PHE A 457 -37.56 37.09 -5.47
N ARG A 458 -37.34 35.79 -5.66
CA ARG A 458 -38.33 34.89 -6.28
C ARG A 458 -38.94 33.99 -5.23
N GLY A 459 -40.20 34.23 -4.95
CA GLY A 459 -41.04 33.40 -4.11
C GLY A 459 -42.04 32.57 -4.91
N PRO A 460 -42.78 31.66 -4.26
CA PRO A 460 -43.74 30.78 -4.91
C PRO A 460 -44.95 31.51 -5.47
N GLN A 461 -45.28 32.70 -4.94
CA GLN A 461 -46.48 33.48 -5.32
C GLN A 461 -46.12 34.74 -6.11
N ARG A 462 -44.95 35.35 -5.85
CA ARG A 462 -44.54 36.62 -6.49
C ARG A 462 -43.03 36.70 -6.66
N SER A 463 -42.61 37.63 -7.50
CA SER A 463 -41.21 38.01 -7.65
C SER A 463 -41.08 39.51 -7.55
N ASP A 464 -40.21 39.97 -6.66
CA ASP A 464 -40.02 41.40 -6.43
C ASP A 464 -38.64 41.81 -6.94
N PHE A 465 -38.63 42.96 -7.64
CA PHE A 465 -37.47 43.47 -8.35
C PHE A 465 -37.01 44.79 -7.72
N PHE A 466 -35.74 44.87 -7.40
CA PHE A 466 -35.12 46.05 -6.84
C PHE A 466 -33.87 46.43 -7.61
N LYS A 467 -33.76 47.69 -7.97
CA LYS A 467 -32.56 48.26 -8.57
C LYS A 467 -31.66 48.78 -7.45
N LEU A 468 -30.39 48.39 -7.47
CA LEU A 468 -29.39 48.88 -6.52
C LEU A 468 -29.03 50.33 -6.82
N GLU A 469 -28.84 51.10 -5.77
CA GLU A 469 -28.35 52.48 -5.86
C GLU A 469 -26.83 52.52 -6.04
N THR A 470 -26.33 53.71 -6.39
CA THR A 470 -24.90 53.93 -6.58
C THR A 470 -24.09 53.60 -5.33
N MET A 471 -24.62 53.89 -4.13
CA MET A 471 -23.97 53.62 -2.85
C MET A 471 -23.77 52.12 -2.60
N GLU A 472 -24.78 51.31 -2.89
CA GLU A 472 -24.71 49.85 -2.70
C GLU A 472 -23.68 49.21 -3.66
N ASN A 473 -23.59 49.70 -4.89
CA ASN A 473 -22.56 49.30 -5.84
C ASN A 473 -21.17 49.69 -5.35
N GLU A 474 -21.00 50.91 -4.81
CA GLU A 474 -19.71 51.34 -4.23
C GLU A 474 -19.30 50.48 -3.03
N LEU A 475 -20.27 50.08 -2.19
CA LEU A 475 -20.00 49.16 -1.05
C LEU A 475 -19.58 47.77 -1.52
N LEU A 476 -20.24 47.22 -2.52
CA LEU A 476 -19.86 45.94 -3.11
C LEU A 476 -18.45 46.00 -3.69
N ILE A 477 -18.12 47.04 -4.44
CA ILE A 477 -16.78 47.23 -5.02
C ILE A 477 -15.75 47.37 -3.90
N MET A 478 -15.95 48.23 -2.94
CA MET A 478 -15.05 48.47 -1.82
C MET A 478 -14.74 47.15 -1.08
N MET A 479 -15.78 46.39 -0.70
CA MET A 479 -15.60 45.13 0.01
C MET A 479 -14.91 44.06 -0.85
N THR A 480 -15.18 44.06 -2.16
CA THR A 480 -14.52 43.18 -3.09
C THR A 480 -13.02 43.51 -3.23
N GLU A 481 -12.65 44.80 -3.27
CA GLU A 481 -11.24 45.22 -3.30
C GLU A 481 -10.50 44.84 -2.00
N ILE A 482 -11.14 45.03 -0.83
CA ILE A 482 -10.59 44.61 0.45
C ILE A 482 -10.42 43.09 0.47
N TYR A 483 -11.43 42.32 0.07
CA TYR A 483 -11.36 40.86 -0.05
C TYR A 483 -10.17 40.42 -0.91
N GLN A 484 -10.03 41.05 -2.09
CA GLN A 484 -8.91 40.69 -2.98
C GLN A 484 -7.53 41.05 -2.38
N SER A 485 -7.45 42.17 -1.65
CA SER A 485 -6.20 42.59 -1.02
C SER A 485 -5.74 41.63 0.10
N ILE A 486 -6.71 40.94 0.72
CA ILE A 486 -6.44 39.92 1.75
C ILE A 486 -6.09 38.57 1.12
N ASN A 487 -6.83 38.15 0.08
CA ASN A 487 -6.74 36.79 -0.47
C ASN A 487 -5.77 36.69 -1.66
N LYS A 488 -5.60 37.71 -2.44
CA LYS A 488 -4.64 37.77 -3.55
C LYS A 488 -3.25 38.19 -3.04
#